data_dcd34f53ef8adc04a223be82968fb67e
#
_entry.id   dcd34f53ef8adc04a223be82968fb67e
#
_cell.length_a   1.000
_cell.length_b   1.000
_cell.length_c   1.000
_cell.angle_alpha   90.00
_cell.angle_beta   90.00
_cell.angle_gamma   90.00
#
_symmetry.space_group_name_H-M   'P 1'
#
loop_
_entity.id
_entity.type
_entity.pdbx_description
1 polymer ?
#
loop_
_entity_poly.entity_id
_entity_poly.type
_entity_poly.pdbx_seq_one_letter_code
_entity_poly.pdbx_strand_id
1 'polypeptide(L)'
;MFGDYARRQPERLRILAVAEPDPVRRAATASEHGLSEARALGDWPELFALPQLAPVAIIATGDTLHVEPTLAALERGYDVLLEKPIAPDPADCIRVVEAAEQSGRMLQICHVLRFTPFYNRVHEILASGALGDLVAIDLKEHVAHWHMTHSFVRGKFRNRALAAPILLAKCCHDLDLLTWFAGGGAERVASFGSLQHYRSEHAPEGAPERCTDGCPAQATCIHDAVRFYAGPEDGIARSWPWADVSPDPSHGARLRALETGRYGRCVYRCDNDVPDHQVVAIEFSSGLTATFTLHGHATHETRTIRATGTLGELRGILHEGRIEVTRHGSLDVERHELTTDPIGHFGGDGGLLDHFTDAGSRGAAAEVRASGRVALESHLIGFAAEEARSSGQVVRMSGFRAGLGVRAAQPDSRV
;
A
#
# COMPACT_ATOMS: atom_id res chain seq x y z
N MET A 1 -10.41 -8.41 -3.31
CA MET A 1 -9.43 -8.45 -4.39
C MET A 1 -9.18 -9.87 -4.88
N PHE A 2 -8.41 -10.73 -4.17
CA PHE A 2 -8.00 -12.07 -4.66
C PHE A 2 -9.18 -13.00 -4.97
N GLY A 3 -10.14 -13.14 -4.06
CA GLY A 3 -11.34 -13.96 -4.27
C GLY A 3 -12.20 -13.48 -5.44
N ASP A 4 -12.37 -12.16 -5.59
CA ASP A 4 -13.08 -11.59 -6.73
C ASP A 4 -12.41 -11.88 -8.07
N TYR A 5 -11.09 -11.78 -8.10
CA TYR A 5 -10.33 -12.13 -9.31
C TYR A 5 -10.50 -13.62 -9.63
N ALA A 6 -10.35 -14.51 -8.64
CA ALA A 6 -10.52 -15.95 -8.83
C ALA A 6 -11.92 -16.33 -9.34
N ARG A 7 -12.97 -15.60 -8.90
CA ARG A 7 -14.34 -15.81 -9.42
C ARG A 7 -14.51 -15.32 -10.86
N ARG A 8 -13.85 -14.24 -11.24
CA ARG A 8 -13.95 -13.66 -12.59
C ARG A 8 -13.05 -14.35 -13.61
N GLN A 9 -11.94 -14.93 -13.14
CA GLN A 9 -10.90 -15.57 -13.96
C GLN A 9 -10.53 -16.96 -13.40
N PRO A 10 -11.51 -17.90 -13.32
CA PRO A 10 -11.31 -19.20 -12.67
C PRO A 10 -10.31 -20.12 -13.40
N GLU A 11 -10.03 -19.84 -14.67
CA GLU A 11 -9.01 -20.51 -15.47
C GLU A 11 -7.59 -20.05 -15.12
N ARG A 12 -7.44 -18.85 -14.51
CA ARG A 12 -6.13 -18.29 -14.13
C ARG A 12 -5.81 -18.49 -12.66
N LEU A 13 -6.82 -18.33 -11.78
CA LEU A 13 -6.64 -18.47 -10.33
C LEU A 13 -7.85 -19.16 -9.71
N ARG A 14 -7.59 -20.16 -8.86
CA ARG A 14 -8.61 -20.87 -8.07
C ARG A 14 -8.21 -20.91 -6.61
N ILE A 15 -9.12 -20.55 -5.73
CA ILE A 15 -8.93 -20.69 -4.29
C ILE A 15 -9.27 -22.14 -3.91
N LEU A 16 -8.32 -22.85 -3.32
CA LEU A 16 -8.45 -24.27 -2.94
C LEU A 16 -8.62 -24.48 -1.43
N ALA A 17 -8.22 -23.48 -0.62
CA ALA A 17 -8.40 -23.47 0.81
C ALA A 17 -8.33 -22.03 1.34
N VAL A 18 -8.86 -21.79 2.52
CA VAL A 18 -8.76 -20.52 3.25
C VAL A 18 -8.41 -20.78 4.71
N ALA A 19 -7.55 -19.92 5.26
CA ALA A 19 -7.31 -19.78 6.69
C ALA A 19 -7.74 -18.37 7.11
N GLU A 20 -8.83 -18.26 7.89
CA GLU A 20 -9.42 -17.00 8.33
C GLU A 20 -9.98 -17.17 9.75
N PRO A 21 -9.44 -16.45 10.75
CA PRO A 21 -9.90 -16.55 12.12
C PRO A 21 -11.36 -16.17 12.33
N ASP A 22 -11.85 -15.15 11.59
CA ASP A 22 -13.23 -14.73 11.68
C ASP A 22 -14.17 -15.76 11.04
N PRO A 23 -15.07 -16.40 11.82
CA PRO A 23 -15.91 -17.47 11.31
C PRO A 23 -16.91 -17.00 10.25
N VAL A 24 -17.33 -15.73 10.27
CA VAL A 24 -18.29 -15.18 9.30
C VAL A 24 -17.59 -15.00 7.96
N ARG A 25 -16.41 -14.38 7.95
CA ARG A 25 -15.60 -14.20 6.75
C ARG A 25 -15.13 -15.53 6.18
N ARG A 26 -14.71 -16.45 7.05
CA ARG A 26 -14.31 -17.80 6.65
C ARG A 26 -15.44 -18.54 5.94
N ALA A 27 -16.65 -18.54 6.54
CA ALA A 27 -17.82 -19.18 5.95
C ALA A 27 -18.24 -18.53 4.62
N ALA A 28 -18.20 -17.21 4.53
CA ALA A 28 -18.47 -16.48 3.29
C ALA A 28 -17.47 -16.88 2.18
N THR A 29 -16.18 -16.87 2.46
CA THR A 29 -15.14 -17.27 1.50
C THR A 29 -15.30 -18.74 1.08
N ALA A 30 -15.59 -19.63 2.02
CA ALA A 30 -15.82 -21.04 1.72
C ALA A 30 -17.03 -21.24 0.79
N SER A 31 -18.12 -20.53 1.06
CA SER A 31 -19.34 -20.57 0.22
C SER A 31 -19.07 -20.01 -1.18
N GLU A 32 -18.39 -18.86 -1.28
CA GLU A 32 -18.09 -18.19 -2.56
C GLU A 32 -17.22 -19.04 -3.50
N HIS A 33 -16.31 -19.84 -2.93
CA HIS A 33 -15.35 -20.65 -3.69
C HIS A 33 -15.66 -22.16 -3.66
N GLY A 34 -16.78 -22.57 -3.08
CA GLY A 34 -17.19 -23.99 -3.02
C GLY A 34 -16.23 -24.86 -2.21
N LEU A 35 -15.64 -24.32 -1.14
CA LEU A 35 -14.71 -25.05 -0.29
C LEU A 35 -15.44 -25.95 0.69
N SER A 36 -14.92 -27.18 0.89
CA SER A 36 -15.39 -28.06 1.96
C SER A 36 -14.93 -27.53 3.33
N GLU A 37 -15.58 -28.01 4.41
CA GLU A 37 -15.20 -27.67 5.78
C GLU A 37 -13.71 -27.98 6.06
N ALA A 38 -13.18 -29.08 5.55
CA ALA A 38 -11.76 -29.46 5.68
C ALA A 38 -10.78 -28.50 4.94
N ARG A 39 -11.30 -27.54 4.17
CA ARG A 39 -10.53 -26.51 3.43
C ARG A 39 -10.80 -25.10 3.92
N ALA A 40 -11.66 -24.93 4.92
CA ALA A 40 -12.03 -23.66 5.54
C ALA A 40 -11.55 -23.64 7.00
N LEU A 41 -10.29 -23.30 7.21
CA LEU A 41 -9.55 -23.45 8.45
C LEU A 41 -9.55 -22.16 9.29
N GLY A 42 -9.40 -22.29 10.60
CA GLY A 42 -9.45 -21.17 11.54
C GLY A 42 -8.18 -20.35 11.54
N ASP A 43 -7.04 -20.98 11.25
CA ASP A 43 -5.72 -20.31 11.29
C ASP A 43 -4.76 -20.92 10.27
N TRP A 44 -3.73 -20.15 9.90
CA TRP A 44 -2.73 -20.56 8.91
C TRP A 44 -1.88 -21.77 9.34
N PRO A 45 -1.53 -22.04 10.64
CA PRO A 45 -0.82 -23.24 11.02
C PRO A 45 -1.59 -24.52 10.69
N GLU A 46 -2.92 -24.52 10.84
CA GLU A 46 -3.78 -25.64 10.45
C GLU A 46 -3.70 -25.89 8.94
N LEU A 47 -3.70 -24.82 8.14
CA LEU A 47 -3.60 -24.92 6.68
C LEU A 47 -2.24 -25.51 6.27
N PHE A 48 -1.16 -25.02 6.83
CA PHE A 48 0.17 -25.51 6.50
C PHE A 48 0.52 -26.86 7.19
N ALA A 49 -0.30 -27.38 8.09
CA ALA A 49 -0.23 -28.76 8.57
C ALA A 49 -0.72 -29.78 7.53
N LEU A 50 -1.54 -29.34 6.58
CA LEU A 50 -2.01 -30.21 5.48
C LEU A 50 -0.86 -30.44 4.46
N PRO A 51 -0.93 -31.54 3.67
CA PRO A 51 -0.10 -31.67 2.48
C PRO A 51 -0.24 -30.46 1.58
N GLN A 52 0.80 -30.11 0.83
CA GLN A 52 0.77 -28.95 -0.08
C GLN A 52 -0.42 -29.06 -1.05
N LEU A 53 -1.34 -28.08 -0.99
CA LEU A 53 -2.61 -28.09 -1.72
C LEU A 53 -2.52 -27.43 -3.08
N ALA A 54 -1.58 -26.52 -3.26
CA ALA A 54 -1.42 -25.67 -4.43
C ALA A 54 0.06 -25.31 -4.61
N PRO A 55 0.49 -24.83 -5.77
CA PRO A 55 1.84 -24.29 -5.95
C PRO A 55 2.04 -22.93 -5.26
N VAL A 56 0.95 -22.20 -4.99
CA VAL A 56 0.98 -20.80 -4.53
C VAL A 56 0.22 -20.63 -3.23
N ALA A 57 0.77 -19.79 -2.33
CA ALA A 57 0.07 -19.24 -1.17
C ALA A 57 -0.06 -17.71 -1.32
N ILE A 58 -1.25 -17.18 -1.01
CA ILE A 58 -1.50 -15.75 -0.92
C ILE A 58 -1.58 -15.39 0.56
N ILE A 59 -0.69 -14.51 1.02
CA ILE A 59 -0.65 -14.05 2.41
C ILE A 59 -1.25 -12.65 2.44
N ALA A 60 -2.42 -12.53 3.07
CA ALA A 60 -3.21 -11.29 3.16
C ALA A 60 -3.67 -11.03 4.60
N THR A 61 -2.85 -11.36 5.57
CA THR A 61 -3.05 -11.11 7.00
C THR A 61 -2.88 -9.62 7.33
N GLY A 62 -2.93 -9.23 8.60
CA GLY A 62 -2.54 -7.88 9.00
C GLY A 62 -1.02 -7.69 8.95
N ASP A 63 -0.55 -6.45 8.77
CA ASP A 63 0.85 -6.09 8.53
C ASP A 63 1.84 -6.75 9.53
N THR A 64 1.46 -6.82 10.80
CA THR A 64 2.27 -7.44 11.88
C THR A 64 2.26 -8.97 11.85
N LEU A 65 1.42 -9.57 11.03
CA LEU A 65 1.22 -11.02 10.94
C LEU A 65 1.69 -11.60 9.59
N HIS A 66 2.44 -10.86 8.79
CA HIS A 66 2.91 -11.30 7.48
C HIS A 66 4.03 -12.33 7.55
N VAL A 67 4.93 -12.18 8.53
CA VAL A 67 6.25 -12.85 8.54
C VAL A 67 6.12 -14.36 8.70
N GLU A 68 5.52 -14.82 9.79
CA GLU A 68 5.52 -16.25 10.12
C GLU A 68 4.74 -17.10 9.09
N PRO A 69 3.52 -16.72 8.62
CA PRO A 69 2.87 -17.51 7.57
C PRO A 69 3.62 -17.48 6.24
N THR A 70 4.33 -16.38 5.92
CA THR A 70 5.16 -16.31 4.71
C THR A 70 6.32 -17.28 4.79
N LEU A 71 7.05 -17.29 5.91
CA LEU A 71 8.17 -18.22 6.12
C LEU A 71 7.70 -19.67 6.09
N ALA A 72 6.58 -19.98 6.76
CA ALA A 72 6.01 -21.32 6.75
C ALA A 72 5.58 -21.77 5.33
N ALA A 73 5.05 -20.85 4.52
CA ALA A 73 4.70 -21.14 3.13
C ALA A 73 5.95 -21.44 2.29
N LEU A 74 6.99 -20.60 2.40
CA LEU A 74 8.26 -20.78 1.67
C LEU A 74 8.94 -22.10 2.05
N GLU A 75 9.03 -22.42 3.35
CA GLU A 75 9.59 -23.68 3.85
C GLU A 75 8.86 -24.91 3.28
N ARG A 76 7.55 -24.80 3.08
CA ARG A 76 6.73 -25.87 2.49
C ARG A 76 6.74 -25.90 0.97
N GLY A 77 7.53 -25.06 0.33
CA GLY A 77 7.73 -25.04 -1.11
C GLY A 77 6.64 -24.30 -1.89
N TYR A 78 5.85 -23.44 -1.25
CA TYR A 78 4.94 -22.54 -1.95
C TYR A 78 5.68 -21.36 -2.56
N ASP A 79 5.28 -20.97 -3.74
CA ASP A 79 5.50 -19.61 -4.22
C ASP A 79 4.53 -18.67 -3.50
N VAL A 80 4.96 -17.45 -3.17
CA VAL A 80 4.18 -16.56 -2.30
C VAL A 80 3.84 -15.24 -3.00
N LEU A 81 2.56 -14.87 -2.95
CA LEU A 81 2.10 -13.51 -3.17
C LEU A 81 1.78 -12.90 -1.80
N LEU A 82 2.55 -11.89 -1.40
CA LEU A 82 2.46 -11.27 -0.09
C LEU A 82 1.88 -9.87 -0.18
N GLU A 83 0.85 -9.59 0.63
CA GLU A 83 0.36 -8.22 0.81
C GLU A 83 1.44 -7.30 1.39
N LYS A 84 1.32 -6.04 1.03
CA LYS A 84 2.21 -4.98 1.49
C LYS A 84 1.76 -4.44 2.87
N PRO A 85 2.70 -3.91 3.66
CA PRO A 85 4.16 -3.98 3.53
C PRO A 85 4.69 -5.38 3.84
N ILE A 86 5.93 -5.69 3.45
CA ILE A 86 6.54 -7.00 3.74
C ILE A 86 6.46 -7.31 5.24
N ALA A 87 6.89 -6.36 6.06
CA ALA A 87 6.78 -6.41 7.52
C ALA A 87 6.90 -4.98 8.10
N PRO A 88 6.49 -4.73 9.35
CA PRO A 88 6.67 -3.45 10.02
C PRO A 88 8.09 -3.18 10.54
N ASP A 89 8.98 -4.16 10.50
CA ASP A 89 10.37 -4.10 10.96
C ASP A 89 11.34 -4.42 9.82
N PRO A 90 12.47 -3.70 9.66
CA PRO A 90 13.41 -3.92 8.57
C PRO A 90 14.12 -5.28 8.63
N ALA A 91 14.43 -5.80 9.83
CA ALA A 91 15.08 -7.11 9.96
C ALA A 91 14.14 -8.23 9.53
N ASP A 92 12.85 -8.12 9.83
CA ASP A 92 11.83 -9.06 9.37
C ASP A 92 11.61 -8.99 7.85
N CYS A 93 11.65 -7.80 7.26
CA CYS A 93 11.64 -7.67 5.80
C CYS A 93 12.78 -8.44 5.14
N ILE A 94 14.00 -8.29 5.69
CA ILE A 94 15.20 -8.97 5.22
C ILE A 94 15.05 -10.49 5.38
N ARG A 95 14.62 -10.94 6.55
CA ARG A 95 14.41 -12.37 6.87
C ARG A 95 13.46 -13.05 5.89
N VAL A 96 12.35 -12.39 5.54
CA VAL A 96 11.38 -12.92 4.59
C VAL A 96 11.98 -13.01 3.18
N VAL A 97 12.68 -11.98 2.74
CA VAL A 97 13.30 -11.95 1.40
C VAL A 97 14.42 -12.98 1.27
N GLU A 98 15.29 -13.08 2.27
CA GLU A 98 16.36 -14.08 2.28
C GLU A 98 15.82 -15.53 2.32
N ALA A 99 14.74 -15.78 3.06
CA ALA A 99 14.09 -17.08 3.07
C ALA A 99 13.54 -17.46 1.69
N ALA A 100 12.95 -16.52 0.96
CA ALA A 100 12.50 -16.76 -0.40
C ALA A 100 13.66 -17.08 -1.35
N GLU A 101 14.78 -16.35 -1.25
CA GLU A 101 15.98 -16.60 -2.06
C GLU A 101 16.61 -17.94 -1.73
N GLN A 102 16.72 -18.29 -0.45
CA GLN A 102 17.29 -19.58 0.01
C GLN A 102 16.44 -20.77 -0.41
N SER A 103 15.11 -20.62 -0.38
CA SER A 103 14.19 -21.67 -0.82
C SER A 103 14.07 -21.80 -2.33
N GLY A 104 14.55 -20.80 -3.10
CA GLY A 104 14.37 -20.72 -4.54
C GLY A 104 12.91 -20.54 -4.95
N ARG A 105 12.06 -20.03 -4.06
CA ARG A 105 10.64 -19.78 -4.31
C ARG A 105 10.39 -18.36 -4.75
N MET A 106 9.38 -18.19 -5.57
CA MET A 106 8.90 -16.87 -5.96
C MET A 106 8.30 -16.16 -4.74
N LEU A 107 8.74 -14.94 -4.51
CA LEU A 107 8.10 -14.01 -3.58
C LEU A 107 7.79 -12.73 -4.33
N GLN A 108 6.51 -12.46 -4.56
CA GLN A 108 6.04 -11.21 -5.12
C GLN A 108 5.30 -10.39 -4.07
N ILE A 109 5.61 -9.10 -3.99
CA ILE A 109 4.94 -8.18 -3.08
C ILE A 109 3.84 -7.43 -3.83
N CYS A 110 2.70 -7.21 -3.18
CA CYS A 110 1.53 -6.55 -3.76
C CYS A 110 1.74 -5.03 -3.97
N HIS A 111 2.81 -4.64 -4.67
CA HIS A 111 3.02 -3.27 -5.14
C HIS A 111 2.18 -3.00 -6.39
N VAL A 112 0.87 -2.96 -6.20
CA VAL A 112 -0.13 -2.90 -7.27
C VAL A 112 0.03 -1.72 -8.22
N LEU A 113 0.60 -0.60 -7.78
CA LEU A 113 0.73 0.58 -8.63
C LEU A 113 1.66 0.37 -9.83
N ARG A 114 2.67 -0.49 -9.74
CA ARG A 114 3.50 -0.89 -10.90
C ARG A 114 2.71 -1.54 -12.02
N PHE A 115 1.50 -2.01 -11.73
CA PHE A 115 0.64 -2.74 -12.67
C PHE A 115 -0.52 -1.91 -13.19
N THR A 116 -0.62 -0.63 -12.78
CA THR A 116 -1.62 0.28 -13.33
C THR A 116 -1.27 0.66 -14.77
N PRO A 117 -2.24 0.83 -15.67
CA PRO A 117 -1.98 1.36 -17.01
C PRO A 117 -1.24 2.71 -16.97
N PHE A 118 -1.58 3.56 -16.00
CA PHE A 118 -0.98 4.87 -15.83
C PHE A 118 0.53 4.79 -15.53
N TYR A 119 0.95 4.06 -14.50
CA TYR A 119 2.37 3.98 -14.14
C TYR A 119 3.18 3.11 -15.09
N ASN A 120 2.58 2.12 -15.75
CA ASN A 120 3.22 1.43 -16.87
C ASN A 120 3.55 2.43 -17.99
N ARG A 121 2.59 3.31 -18.35
CA ARG A 121 2.84 4.31 -19.38
C ARG A 121 3.90 5.34 -18.97
N VAL A 122 3.89 5.80 -17.72
CA VAL A 122 4.97 6.64 -17.17
C VAL A 122 6.31 5.95 -17.33
N HIS A 123 6.43 4.71 -16.90
CA HIS A 123 7.66 3.94 -16.98
C HIS A 123 8.14 3.76 -18.44
N GLU A 124 7.25 3.42 -19.37
CA GLU A 124 7.56 3.31 -20.79
C GLU A 124 8.14 4.62 -21.36
N ILE A 125 7.55 5.76 -21.00
CA ILE A 125 8.05 7.07 -21.46
C ILE A 125 9.45 7.34 -20.88
N LEU A 126 9.66 7.07 -19.59
CA LEU A 126 10.97 7.26 -18.95
C LEU A 126 12.03 6.33 -19.58
N ALA A 127 11.70 5.05 -19.71
CA ALA A 127 12.60 4.03 -20.29
C ALA A 127 12.92 4.25 -21.77
N SER A 128 12.03 4.92 -22.52
CA SER A 128 12.28 5.25 -23.94
C SER A 128 13.38 6.29 -24.14
N GLY A 129 13.83 6.95 -23.07
CA GLY A 129 14.79 8.06 -23.18
C GLY A 129 14.16 9.37 -23.72
N ALA A 130 12.84 9.46 -23.83
CA ALA A 130 12.15 10.63 -24.38
C ALA A 130 12.44 11.94 -23.59
N LEU A 131 12.81 11.81 -22.31
CA LEU A 131 13.20 12.92 -21.45
C LEU A 131 14.72 13.12 -21.35
N GLY A 132 15.53 12.27 -22.00
CA GLY A 132 16.98 12.21 -21.80
C GLY A 132 17.35 11.59 -20.45
N ASP A 133 18.48 11.99 -19.86
CA ASP A 133 18.87 11.54 -18.52
C ASP A 133 17.96 12.17 -17.47
N LEU A 134 17.40 11.35 -16.59
CA LEU A 134 16.53 11.82 -15.52
C LEU A 134 17.34 12.60 -14.48
N VAL A 135 16.84 13.79 -14.12
CA VAL A 135 17.48 14.72 -13.17
C VAL A 135 16.70 14.75 -11.85
N ALA A 136 15.37 14.86 -11.93
CA ALA A 136 14.52 14.96 -10.75
C ALA A 136 13.15 14.31 -10.94
N ILE A 137 12.60 13.71 -9.86
CA ILE A 137 11.22 13.23 -9.80
C ILE A 137 10.54 13.80 -8.56
N ASP A 138 9.36 14.41 -8.76
CA ASP A 138 8.45 14.80 -7.69
C ASP A 138 7.22 13.90 -7.73
N LEU A 139 6.97 13.15 -6.66
CA LEU A 139 5.79 12.29 -6.51
C LEU A 139 5.02 12.69 -5.25
N LYS A 140 3.71 12.80 -5.37
CA LYS A 140 2.84 13.15 -4.24
C LYS A 140 1.67 12.17 -4.11
N GLU A 141 1.47 11.70 -2.89
CA GLU A 141 0.26 10.99 -2.46
C GLU A 141 -0.68 11.98 -1.79
N HIS A 142 -1.83 12.19 -2.38
CA HIS A 142 -2.90 13.04 -1.86
C HIS A 142 -3.95 12.14 -1.19
N VAL A 143 -3.77 11.85 0.11
CA VAL A 143 -4.74 11.06 0.87
C VAL A 143 -5.96 11.93 1.18
N ALA A 144 -7.13 11.50 0.75
CA ALA A 144 -8.36 12.20 1.06
C ALA A 144 -8.57 12.31 2.56
N HIS A 145 -9.08 13.45 3.04
CA HIS A 145 -9.26 13.72 4.47
C HIS A 145 -10.10 12.65 5.17
N TRP A 146 -11.11 12.10 4.50
CA TRP A 146 -11.94 11.02 5.03
C TRP A 146 -11.17 9.69 5.12
N HIS A 147 -10.29 9.39 4.15
CA HIS A 147 -9.44 8.20 4.17
C HIS A 147 -8.39 8.30 5.28
N MET A 148 -7.77 9.47 5.45
CA MET A 148 -6.85 9.72 6.55
C MET A 148 -7.53 9.45 7.90
N THR A 149 -8.71 10.03 8.12
CA THR A 149 -9.45 9.85 9.38
C THR A 149 -9.97 8.43 9.58
N HIS A 150 -10.36 7.75 8.49
CA HIS A 150 -10.79 6.36 8.56
C HIS A 150 -9.66 5.41 8.93
N SER A 151 -8.56 5.44 8.18
CA SER A 151 -7.50 4.44 8.25
C SER A 151 -6.42 4.77 9.28
N PHE A 152 -5.99 6.04 9.34
CA PHE A 152 -4.78 6.48 10.04
C PHE A 152 -5.05 7.32 11.30
N VAL A 153 -6.31 7.65 11.59
CA VAL A 153 -6.72 8.31 12.83
C VAL A 153 -7.60 7.41 13.69
N ARG A 154 -8.67 6.82 13.13
CA ARG A 154 -9.59 5.92 13.85
C ARG A 154 -9.24 4.45 13.64
N GLY A 155 -8.72 4.10 12.47
CA GLY A 155 -8.57 2.74 11.97
C GLY A 155 -7.40 1.95 12.55
N LYS A 156 -7.14 0.82 11.93
CA LYS A 156 -6.10 -0.13 12.37
C LYS A 156 -4.68 0.38 12.15
N PHE A 157 -4.49 1.36 11.24
CA PHE A 157 -3.19 1.96 10.93
C PHE A 157 -2.90 3.25 11.71
N ARG A 158 -3.66 3.56 12.76
CA ARG A 158 -3.59 4.82 13.47
C ARG A 158 -2.34 5.04 14.31
N ASN A 159 -1.65 3.96 14.69
CA ASN A 159 -0.39 4.06 15.42
C ASN A 159 0.59 2.93 15.06
N ARG A 160 1.88 3.19 15.30
CA ARG A 160 2.98 2.27 14.95
C ARG A 160 2.99 0.97 15.76
N ALA A 161 2.34 0.93 16.92
CA ALA A 161 2.22 -0.29 17.71
C ALA A 161 1.24 -1.30 17.11
N LEU A 162 0.28 -0.84 16.30
CA LEU A 162 -0.73 -1.68 15.66
C LEU A 162 -0.40 -2.04 14.21
N ALA A 163 0.44 -1.23 13.56
CA ALA A 163 0.78 -1.39 12.15
C ALA A 163 2.20 -0.86 11.88
N ALA A 164 2.60 -0.82 10.62
CA ALA A 164 3.83 -0.17 10.20
C ALA A 164 3.70 1.37 10.27
N PRO A 165 4.83 2.13 10.24
CA PRO A 165 4.81 3.57 9.97
C PRO A 165 4.01 3.89 8.70
N ILE A 166 3.40 5.09 8.61
CA ILE A 166 2.53 5.44 7.48
C ILE A 166 3.24 5.35 6.13
N LEU A 167 4.54 5.62 6.08
CA LEU A 167 5.36 5.45 4.87
C LEU A 167 5.40 3.99 4.39
N LEU A 168 5.29 3.02 5.29
CA LEU A 168 5.23 1.59 4.96
C LEU A 168 3.78 1.14 4.76
N ALA A 169 2.88 1.49 5.68
CA ALA A 169 1.49 1.05 5.64
C ALA A 169 0.72 1.58 4.42
N LYS A 170 1.04 2.81 3.96
CA LYS A 170 0.37 3.48 2.83
C LYS A 170 1.32 3.73 1.65
N CYS A 171 2.48 4.34 1.90
CA CYS A 171 3.32 4.94 0.86
C CYS A 171 4.45 4.03 0.38
N CYS A 172 4.51 2.76 0.82
CA CYS A 172 5.44 1.80 0.25
C CYS A 172 5.26 1.64 -1.27
N HIS A 173 4.04 1.80 -1.77
CA HIS A 173 3.76 1.86 -3.20
C HIS A 173 4.48 3.02 -3.91
N ASP A 174 4.49 4.20 -3.28
CA ASP A 174 5.06 5.41 -3.84
C ASP A 174 6.59 5.35 -3.82
N LEU A 175 7.17 4.87 -2.73
CA LEU A 175 8.61 4.63 -2.63
C LEU A 175 9.07 3.54 -3.61
N ASP A 176 8.23 2.53 -3.84
CA ASP A 176 8.46 1.49 -4.83
C ASP A 176 8.46 2.04 -6.26
N LEU A 177 7.53 2.94 -6.59
CA LEU A 177 7.52 3.63 -7.89
C LEU A 177 8.79 4.46 -8.09
N LEU A 178 9.21 5.23 -7.08
CA LEU A 178 10.43 6.02 -7.17
C LEU A 178 11.68 5.15 -7.38
N THR A 179 11.76 4.02 -6.67
CA THR A 179 12.84 3.05 -6.84
C THR A 179 12.84 2.45 -8.25
N TRP A 180 11.67 2.12 -8.76
CA TRP A 180 11.49 1.59 -10.11
C TRP A 180 11.90 2.57 -11.19
N PHE A 181 11.49 3.83 -11.07
CA PHE A 181 11.83 4.87 -12.05
C PHE A 181 13.30 5.31 -11.98
N ALA A 182 13.90 5.23 -10.79
CA ALA A 182 15.31 5.58 -10.62
C ALA A 182 16.28 4.52 -11.16
N GLY A 183 15.84 3.27 -11.31
CA GLY A 183 16.68 2.17 -11.79
C GLY A 183 17.88 1.83 -10.90
N GLY A 184 17.91 2.33 -9.64
CA GLY A 184 19.04 2.13 -8.73
C GLY A 184 18.68 2.34 -7.26
N GLY A 185 19.60 1.98 -6.36
CA GLY A 185 19.44 2.12 -4.93
C GLY A 185 19.59 3.57 -4.44
N ALA A 186 18.91 3.89 -3.34
CA ALA A 186 19.08 5.17 -2.67
C ALA A 186 20.45 5.27 -1.96
N GLU A 187 21.03 6.46 -1.98
CA GLU A 187 22.31 6.81 -1.32
C GLU A 187 22.08 7.58 -0.02
N ARG A 188 21.19 8.56 -0.06
CA ARG A 188 20.86 9.42 1.09
C ARG A 188 19.37 9.67 1.15
N VAL A 189 18.85 9.71 2.39
CA VAL A 189 17.43 10.01 2.65
C VAL A 189 17.33 11.05 3.74
N ALA A 190 16.50 12.08 3.52
CA ALA A 190 16.10 13.06 4.51
C ALA A 190 14.57 13.11 4.59
N SER A 191 14.02 13.35 5.78
CA SER A 191 12.56 13.39 5.93
C SER A 191 12.13 14.36 7.02
N PHE A 192 11.01 15.05 6.78
CA PHE A 192 10.34 15.93 7.73
C PHE A 192 8.84 15.63 7.71
N GLY A 193 8.21 15.59 8.87
CA GLY A 193 6.78 15.34 8.98
C GLY A 193 6.34 15.22 10.44
N SER A 194 5.08 15.49 10.69
CA SER A 194 4.52 15.43 12.04
C SER A 194 3.02 15.12 12.03
N LEU A 195 2.49 14.76 13.17
CA LEU A 195 1.07 14.79 13.44
C LEU A 195 0.73 16.21 13.90
N GLN A 196 0.07 16.98 13.04
CA GLN A 196 -0.20 18.40 13.30
C GLN A 196 -1.68 18.66 13.60
N HIS A 197 -2.60 18.10 12.82
CA HIS A 197 -4.01 18.46 12.88
C HIS A 197 -4.85 17.57 13.81
N TYR A 198 -4.70 16.26 13.72
CA TYR A 198 -5.56 15.30 14.46
C TYR A 198 -5.07 15.09 15.89
N ARG A 199 -5.13 16.16 16.69
CA ARG A 199 -4.64 16.25 18.08
C ARG A 199 -5.69 16.91 18.97
N SER A 200 -5.61 16.65 20.27
CA SER A 200 -6.61 17.10 21.26
C SER A 200 -6.77 18.61 21.34
N GLU A 201 -5.71 19.39 21.11
CA GLU A 201 -5.75 20.85 21.13
C GLU A 201 -6.57 21.46 19.98
N HIS A 202 -6.85 20.70 18.93
CA HIS A 202 -7.70 21.10 17.80
C HIS A 202 -9.15 20.63 17.92
N ALA A 203 -9.49 19.94 19.02
CA ALA A 203 -10.87 19.53 19.24
C ALA A 203 -11.79 20.76 19.36
N PRO A 204 -12.94 20.79 18.68
CA PRO A 204 -13.94 21.82 18.91
C PRO A 204 -14.32 21.90 20.40
N GLU A 205 -14.63 23.11 20.87
CA GLU A 205 -15.05 23.31 22.26
C GLU A 205 -16.26 22.42 22.59
N GLY A 206 -16.19 21.73 23.73
CA GLY A 206 -17.23 20.80 24.17
C GLY A 206 -17.30 19.48 23.39
N ALA A 207 -16.34 19.21 22.46
CA ALA A 207 -16.33 17.96 21.74
C ALA A 207 -16.09 16.75 22.68
N PRO A 208 -17.02 15.76 22.69
CA PRO A 208 -16.90 14.55 23.52
C PRO A 208 -15.87 13.57 22.93
N GLU A 209 -15.68 12.44 23.60
CA GLU A 209 -14.81 11.35 23.13
C GLU A 209 -15.33 10.69 21.85
N ARG A 210 -16.64 10.73 21.62
CA ARG A 210 -17.30 10.08 20.48
C ARG A 210 -18.28 11.03 19.79
N CYS A 211 -18.40 10.90 18.48
CA CYS A 211 -19.34 11.70 17.69
C CYS A 211 -20.82 11.39 18.03
N THR A 212 -21.09 10.22 18.62
CA THR A 212 -22.43 9.78 19.06
C THR A 212 -22.89 10.42 20.37
N ASP A 213 -22.01 11.08 21.11
CA ASP A 213 -22.27 11.51 22.48
C ASP A 213 -22.76 12.98 22.56
N GLY A 214 -23.42 13.46 21.49
CA GLY A 214 -24.02 14.79 21.48
C GLY A 214 -23.01 15.92 21.24
N CYS A 215 -22.09 15.74 20.28
CA CYS A 215 -21.09 16.75 19.95
C CYS A 215 -21.73 18.07 19.48
N PRO A 216 -21.42 19.22 20.11
CA PRO A 216 -21.99 20.52 19.71
C PRO A 216 -21.53 20.96 18.31
N ALA A 217 -20.39 20.47 17.82
CA ALA A 217 -19.87 20.77 16.50
C ALA A 217 -20.38 19.80 15.40
N GLN A 218 -21.27 18.87 15.71
CA GLN A 218 -21.67 17.81 14.77
C GLN A 218 -22.15 18.33 13.42
N ALA A 219 -22.92 19.40 13.41
CA ALA A 219 -23.50 19.97 12.18
C ALA A 219 -22.43 20.53 11.20
N THR A 220 -21.32 21.03 11.73
CA THR A 220 -20.27 21.71 10.95
C THR A 220 -18.98 20.93 10.82
N CYS A 221 -18.78 19.91 11.65
CA CYS A 221 -17.55 19.10 11.64
C CYS A 221 -17.46 18.25 10.38
N ILE A 222 -16.45 18.47 9.56
CA ILE A 222 -16.20 17.68 8.33
C ILE A 222 -15.84 16.22 8.64
N HIS A 223 -15.44 15.92 9.87
CA HIS A 223 -15.04 14.59 10.32
C HIS A 223 -16.12 13.87 11.14
N ASP A 224 -17.36 14.36 11.13
CA ASP A 224 -18.46 13.72 11.90
C ASP A 224 -18.66 12.26 11.46
N ALA A 225 -18.46 11.34 12.42
CA ALA A 225 -18.52 9.91 12.16
C ALA A 225 -19.95 9.44 11.84
N VAL A 226 -20.96 10.05 12.46
CA VAL A 226 -22.36 9.64 12.26
C VAL A 226 -22.79 9.96 10.84
N ARG A 227 -22.52 11.19 10.37
CA ARG A 227 -22.83 11.59 9.01
C ARG A 227 -22.04 10.78 7.99
N PHE A 228 -20.77 10.54 8.22
CA PHE A 228 -19.92 9.85 7.27
C PHE A 228 -20.23 8.34 7.19
N TYR A 229 -20.36 7.66 8.33
CA TYR A 229 -20.50 6.20 8.33
C TYR A 229 -21.94 5.72 8.37
N ALA A 230 -22.85 6.41 9.06
CA ALA A 230 -24.24 6.01 9.15
C ALA A 230 -25.13 6.69 8.10
N GLY A 231 -24.70 7.83 7.51
CA GLY A 231 -25.45 8.58 6.51
C GLY A 231 -25.72 7.86 5.20
N PRO A 232 -24.75 7.16 4.57
CA PRO A 232 -24.96 6.50 3.28
C PRO A 232 -26.04 5.42 3.29
N GLU A 233 -26.65 5.19 2.10
CA GLU A 233 -27.60 4.09 1.90
C GLU A 233 -26.93 2.71 2.11
N ASP A 234 -27.73 1.72 2.51
CA ASP A 234 -27.23 0.38 2.85
C ASP A 234 -26.49 -0.32 1.68
N GLY A 235 -26.87 -0.02 0.44
CA GLY A 235 -26.19 -0.55 -0.74
C GLY A 235 -24.74 -0.07 -0.84
N ILE A 236 -24.50 1.22 -0.64
CA ILE A 236 -23.17 1.85 -0.62
C ILE A 236 -22.37 1.34 0.57
N ALA A 237 -23.03 1.17 1.72
CA ALA A 237 -22.41 0.76 2.97
C ALA A 237 -21.84 -0.69 2.96
N ARG A 238 -22.09 -1.45 1.90
CA ARG A 238 -21.45 -2.78 1.66
C ARG A 238 -20.02 -2.67 1.14
N SER A 239 -19.60 -1.49 0.72
CA SER A 239 -18.25 -1.24 0.22
C SER A 239 -17.37 -0.60 1.28
N TRP A 240 -16.06 -0.66 1.05
CA TRP A 240 -15.08 0.12 1.81
C TRP A 240 -15.30 1.63 1.58
N PRO A 241 -15.18 2.50 2.60
CA PRO A 241 -14.74 2.23 3.98
C PRO A 241 -15.87 1.84 4.94
N TRP A 242 -17.13 1.87 4.52
CA TRP A 242 -18.30 1.69 5.40
C TRP A 242 -18.44 0.26 5.92
N ALA A 243 -18.08 -0.73 5.11
CA ALA A 243 -18.09 -2.14 5.50
C ALA A 243 -17.18 -2.48 6.69
N ASP A 244 -16.16 -1.67 6.94
CA ASP A 244 -15.27 -1.84 8.10
C ASP A 244 -15.93 -1.46 9.43
N VAL A 245 -17.03 -0.73 9.39
CA VAL A 245 -17.74 -0.27 10.60
C VAL A 245 -18.65 -1.36 11.15
N SER A 246 -19.39 -2.03 10.27
CA SER A 246 -20.32 -3.10 10.63
C SER A 246 -20.49 -4.10 9.49
N PRO A 247 -20.51 -5.41 9.78
CA PRO A 247 -20.85 -6.43 8.77
C PRO A 247 -22.33 -6.33 8.32
N ASP A 248 -23.21 -5.82 9.17
CA ASP A 248 -24.58 -5.46 8.80
C ASP A 248 -24.58 -4.01 8.26
N PRO A 249 -24.90 -3.79 6.96
CA PRO A 249 -24.85 -2.49 6.33
C PRO A 249 -26.02 -1.57 6.74
N SER A 250 -26.99 -2.04 7.51
CA SER A 250 -28.15 -1.23 7.88
C SER A 250 -27.75 -0.01 8.71
N HIS A 251 -28.46 1.11 8.50
CA HIS A 251 -28.21 2.36 9.23
C HIS A 251 -28.14 2.14 10.75
N GLY A 252 -29.12 1.39 11.31
CA GLY A 252 -29.20 1.15 12.77
C GLY A 252 -28.00 0.32 13.27
N ALA A 253 -27.53 -0.67 12.53
CA ALA A 253 -26.36 -1.47 12.92
C ALA A 253 -25.09 -0.64 12.89
N ARG A 254 -24.89 0.17 11.85
CA ARG A 254 -23.74 1.09 11.74
C ARG A 254 -23.75 2.11 12.89
N LEU A 255 -24.90 2.70 13.19
CA LEU A 255 -25.03 3.66 14.29
C LEU A 255 -24.65 3.02 15.63
N ARG A 256 -25.17 1.83 15.96
CA ARG A 256 -24.77 1.07 17.16
C ARG A 256 -23.28 0.75 17.18
N ALA A 257 -22.70 0.37 16.04
CA ALA A 257 -21.27 0.11 15.95
C ALA A 257 -20.42 1.36 16.21
N LEU A 258 -20.91 2.56 15.89
CA LEU A 258 -20.24 3.81 16.22
C LEU A 258 -20.30 4.15 17.72
N GLU A 259 -21.30 3.70 18.46
CA GLU A 259 -21.43 3.97 19.89
C GLU A 259 -20.28 3.35 20.70
N THR A 260 -19.75 2.20 20.28
CA THR A 260 -18.71 1.47 21.03
C THR A 260 -17.45 1.22 20.23
N GLY A 261 -17.55 1.12 18.90
CA GLY A 261 -16.46 0.79 18.01
C GLY A 261 -15.49 1.96 17.79
N ARG A 262 -14.30 1.65 17.24
CA ARG A 262 -13.23 2.64 17.02
C ARG A 262 -13.64 3.78 16.08
N TYR A 263 -14.47 3.50 15.10
CA TYR A 263 -14.85 4.47 14.07
C TYR A 263 -15.78 5.60 14.56
N GLY A 264 -16.43 5.44 15.70
CA GLY A 264 -17.23 6.50 16.34
C GLY A 264 -16.42 7.51 17.14
N ARG A 265 -15.14 7.29 17.40
CA ARG A 265 -14.27 8.20 18.18
C ARG A 265 -14.14 9.55 17.47
N CYS A 266 -14.05 10.61 18.26
CA CYS A 266 -13.68 11.92 17.76
C CYS A 266 -12.23 11.87 17.20
N VAL A 267 -12.00 12.42 16.01
CA VAL A 267 -10.67 12.39 15.36
C VAL A 267 -9.60 13.11 16.18
N TYR A 268 -10.00 14.03 17.04
CA TYR A 268 -9.10 14.80 17.91
C TYR A 268 -8.88 14.10 19.27
N ARG A 269 -9.55 12.96 19.52
CA ARG A 269 -9.46 12.17 20.76
C ARG A 269 -8.95 10.75 20.53
N CYS A 270 -8.38 10.50 19.35
CA CYS A 270 -7.78 9.21 19.03
C CYS A 270 -6.36 9.11 19.59
N ASP A 271 -5.88 7.88 19.69
CA ASP A 271 -4.51 7.53 20.11
C ASP A 271 -3.56 7.37 18.90
N ASN A 272 -3.83 8.10 17.83
CA ASN A 272 -3.00 8.11 16.62
C ASN A 272 -1.66 8.82 16.86
N ASP A 273 -0.58 8.24 16.32
CA ASP A 273 0.80 8.77 16.43
C ASP A 273 1.50 8.88 15.07
N VAL A 274 0.80 8.55 13.99
CA VAL A 274 1.35 8.66 12.63
C VAL A 274 1.29 10.09 12.11
N PRO A 275 2.28 10.55 11.32
CA PRO A 275 2.24 11.86 10.68
C PRO A 275 0.99 12.03 9.81
N ASP A 276 0.38 13.22 9.83
CA ASP A 276 -0.68 13.59 8.89
C ASP A 276 -0.15 14.31 7.64
N HIS A 277 1.13 14.66 7.66
CA HIS A 277 1.89 15.10 6.49
C HIS A 277 3.37 14.73 6.65
N GLN A 278 4.03 14.41 5.53
CA GLN A 278 5.45 14.04 5.51
C GLN A 278 6.05 14.32 4.14
N VAL A 279 7.28 14.81 4.12
CA VAL A 279 8.11 14.93 2.92
C VAL A 279 9.36 14.08 3.08
N VAL A 280 9.74 13.40 2.00
CA VAL A 280 10.98 12.61 1.90
C VAL A 280 11.78 13.11 0.72
N ALA A 281 13.05 13.42 0.92
CA ALA A 281 14.01 13.72 -0.13
C ALA A 281 14.98 12.55 -0.25
N ILE A 282 15.21 12.08 -1.48
CA ILE A 282 16.01 10.89 -1.78
C ILE A 282 17.03 11.26 -2.85
N GLU A 283 18.29 10.91 -2.64
CA GLU A 283 19.33 10.91 -3.65
C GLU A 283 19.63 9.46 -4.04
N PHE A 284 19.59 9.15 -5.32
CA PHE A 284 19.89 7.83 -5.86
C PHE A 284 21.33 7.73 -6.37
N SER A 285 21.85 6.51 -6.47
CA SER A 285 23.22 6.24 -6.95
C SER A 285 23.50 6.74 -8.37
N SER A 286 22.47 6.92 -9.19
CA SER A 286 22.55 7.52 -10.52
C SER A 286 22.77 9.03 -10.52
N GLY A 287 22.67 9.69 -9.34
CA GLY A 287 22.64 11.16 -9.21
C GLY A 287 21.23 11.76 -9.36
N LEU A 288 20.23 10.97 -9.72
CA LEU A 288 18.83 11.38 -9.70
C LEU A 288 18.42 11.78 -8.28
N THR A 289 17.71 12.89 -8.15
CA THR A 289 17.06 13.28 -6.89
C THR A 289 15.55 13.11 -6.98
N ALA A 290 14.93 12.64 -5.90
CA ALA A 290 13.48 12.56 -5.85
C ALA A 290 12.93 13.20 -4.57
N THR A 291 11.73 13.78 -4.69
CA THR A 291 10.92 14.20 -3.56
C THR A 291 9.63 13.38 -3.54
N PHE A 292 9.28 12.90 -2.35
CA PHE A 292 7.97 12.32 -2.09
C PHE A 292 7.24 13.16 -1.04
N THR A 293 5.99 13.50 -1.30
CA THR A 293 5.14 14.23 -0.34
C THR A 293 3.86 13.47 -0.07
N LEU A 294 3.60 13.19 1.21
CA LEU A 294 2.34 12.68 1.73
C LEU A 294 1.61 13.80 2.47
N HIS A 295 0.31 13.93 2.28
CA HIS A 295 -0.56 14.64 3.21
C HIS A 295 -1.96 14.02 3.27
N GLY A 296 -2.59 14.06 4.47
CA GLY A 296 -3.91 13.49 4.76
C GLY A 296 -5.05 14.52 4.72
N HIS A 297 -4.92 15.59 3.92
CA HIS A 297 -5.86 16.72 3.90
C HIS A 297 -6.40 17.03 2.48
N ALA A 298 -6.33 16.05 1.57
CA ALA A 298 -6.83 16.23 0.23
C ALA A 298 -8.37 16.12 0.18
N THR A 299 -8.97 16.78 -0.81
CA THR A 299 -10.39 16.62 -1.12
C THR A 299 -10.63 15.29 -1.85
N HIS A 300 -9.73 14.92 -2.75
CA HIS A 300 -9.80 13.71 -3.57
C HIS A 300 -8.54 12.86 -3.39
N GLU A 301 -8.76 11.54 -3.38
CA GLU A 301 -7.66 10.56 -3.40
C GLU A 301 -7.00 10.58 -4.77
N THR A 302 -5.71 10.90 -4.83
CA THR A 302 -4.96 10.85 -6.09
C THR A 302 -3.45 10.86 -5.86
N ARG A 303 -2.72 10.63 -6.94
CA ARG A 303 -1.28 10.86 -7.02
C ARG A 303 -0.94 11.81 -8.15
N THR A 304 0.06 12.64 -7.94
CA THR A 304 0.63 13.48 -8.99
C THR A 304 2.11 13.20 -9.13
N ILE A 305 2.60 13.15 -10.37
CA ILE A 305 4.01 12.94 -10.68
C ILE A 305 4.51 14.04 -11.62
N ARG A 306 5.73 14.50 -11.37
CA ARG A 306 6.54 15.26 -12.32
C ARG A 306 7.91 14.62 -12.42
N ALA A 307 8.34 14.29 -13.64
CA ALA A 307 9.68 13.82 -13.92
C ALA A 307 10.35 14.82 -14.88
N THR A 308 11.58 15.21 -14.54
CA THR A 308 12.38 16.17 -15.33
C THR A 308 13.65 15.49 -15.75
N GLY A 309 13.95 15.55 -17.04
CA GLY A 309 15.19 15.07 -17.63
C GLY A 309 15.91 16.13 -18.43
N THR A 310 17.03 15.78 -19.02
CA THR A 310 17.87 16.71 -19.79
C THR A 310 17.27 17.15 -21.13
N LEU A 311 16.27 16.43 -21.64
CA LEU A 311 15.62 16.71 -22.94
C LEU A 311 14.13 17.07 -22.82
N GLY A 312 13.53 16.95 -21.63
CA GLY A 312 12.10 17.23 -21.46
C GLY A 312 11.59 16.98 -20.06
N GLU A 313 10.28 17.18 -19.90
CA GLU A 313 9.57 16.88 -18.65
C GLU A 313 8.27 16.11 -18.91
N LEU A 314 7.87 15.31 -17.92
CA LEU A 314 6.59 14.62 -17.84
C LEU A 314 5.81 15.14 -16.64
N ARG A 315 4.51 15.35 -16.80
CA ARG A 315 3.56 15.61 -15.72
C ARG A 315 2.42 14.62 -15.79
N GLY A 316 2.00 14.09 -14.64
CA GLY A 316 0.91 13.11 -14.60
C GLY A 316 -0.01 13.28 -13.40
N ILE A 317 -1.30 12.99 -13.61
CA ILE A 317 -2.34 12.98 -12.58
C ILE A 317 -3.11 11.67 -12.69
N LEU A 318 -2.95 10.82 -11.67
CA LEU A 318 -3.43 9.44 -11.71
C LEU A 318 -4.95 9.32 -11.89
N HIS A 319 -5.73 10.04 -11.08
CA HIS A 319 -7.21 9.91 -11.13
C HIS A 319 -7.84 10.48 -12.41
N GLU A 320 -7.12 11.36 -13.09
CA GLU A 320 -7.54 11.89 -14.41
C GLU A 320 -7.05 10.98 -15.55
N GLY A 321 -6.15 10.03 -15.28
CA GLY A 321 -5.52 9.22 -16.32
C GLY A 321 -4.66 10.03 -17.29
N ARG A 322 -4.28 11.26 -16.93
CA ARG A 322 -3.63 12.21 -17.82
C ARG A 322 -2.13 12.25 -17.60
N ILE A 323 -1.38 12.07 -18.69
CA ILE A 323 0.07 12.28 -18.75
C ILE A 323 0.37 13.28 -19.84
N GLU A 324 1.19 14.27 -19.55
CA GLU A 324 1.66 15.29 -20.49
C GLU A 324 3.19 15.23 -20.56
N VAL A 325 3.73 15.20 -21.77
CA VAL A 325 5.17 15.24 -22.03
C VAL A 325 5.50 16.47 -22.88
N THR A 326 6.48 17.24 -22.43
CA THR A 326 6.95 18.44 -23.14
C THR A 326 8.46 18.31 -23.34
N ARG A 327 8.94 18.47 -24.58
CA ARG A 327 10.37 18.47 -24.91
C ARG A 327 10.94 19.87 -24.76
N HIS A 328 12.16 19.98 -24.24
CA HIS A 328 12.84 21.26 -24.16
C HIS A 328 13.01 21.89 -25.56
N GLY A 329 12.73 23.17 -25.67
CA GLY A 329 12.77 23.89 -26.95
C GLY A 329 11.52 23.72 -27.82
N SER A 330 10.53 22.90 -27.43
CA SER A 330 9.22 22.79 -28.08
C SER A 330 8.13 23.44 -27.23
N LEU A 331 7.10 23.95 -27.90
CA LEU A 331 5.83 24.35 -27.25
C LEU A 331 4.75 23.25 -27.35
N ASP A 332 5.05 22.19 -28.09
CA ASP A 332 4.13 21.07 -28.25
C ASP A 332 4.06 20.21 -27.00
N VAL A 333 2.85 19.86 -26.62
CA VAL A 333 2.56 18.96 -25.48
C VAL A 333 2.00 17.67 -26.04
N GLU A 334 2.74 16.57 -25.89
CA GLU A 334 2.25 15.23 -26.16
C GLU A 334 1.37 14.79 -24.99
N ARG A 335 0.11 14.41 -25.28
CA ARG A 335 -0.86 14.01 -24.25
C ARG A 335 -1.20 12.54 -24.38
N HIS A 336 -1.25 11.85 -23.23
CA HIS A 336 -1.76 10.50 -23.10
C HIS A 336 -2.95 10.54 -22.14
N GLU A 337 -4.09 10.02 -22.59
CA GLU A 337 -5.29 9.86 -21.79
C GLU A 337 -5.56 8.37 -21.62
N LEU A 338 -5.59 7.93 -20.38
CA LEU A 338 -5.74 6.53 -20.00
C LEU A 338 -7.04 6.34 -19.24
N THR A 339 -7.75 5.29 -19.54
CA THR A 339 -8.93 4.93 -18.74
C THR A 339 -8.45 4.47 -17.36
N THR A 340 -8.91 5.15 -16.32
CA THR A 340 -8.64 4.77 -14.93
C THR A 340 -9.93 4.31 -14.27
N ASP A 341 -9.91 3.13 -13.66
CA ASP A 341 -10.98 2.67 -12.79
C ASP A 341 -10.57 3.01 -11.34
N PRO A 342 -11.31 3.87 -10.62
CA PRO A 342 -10.98 4.20 -9.24
C PRO A 342 -11.08 3.01 -8.29
N ILE A 343 -11.75 1.94 -8.72
CA ILE A 343 -11.84 0.67 -7.98
C ILE A 343 -10.59 -0.16 -8.26
N GLY A 344 -10.09 -0.86 -7.24
CA GLY A 344 -8.96 -1.78 -7.41
C GLY A 344 -7.66 -1.07 -7.77
N HIS A 345 -7.33 0.01 -7.05
CA HIS A 345 -6.10 0.78 -7.24
C HIS A 345 -5.87 1.19 -8.70
N PHE A 346 -6.90 1.75 -9.34
CA PHE A 346 -6.82 2.21 -10.73
C PHE A 346 -6.42 1.11 -11.74
N GLY A 347 -6.93 -0.09 -11.51
CA GLY A 347 -6.66 -1.27 -12.34
C GLY A 347 -5.41 -2.07 -11.93
N GLY A 348 -4.64 -1.59 -10.97
CA GLY A 348 -3.40 -2.23 -10.52
C GLY A 348 -3.61 -3.60 -9.88
N ASP A 349 -4.72 -3.81 -9.17
CA ASP A 349 -5.05 -5.09 -8.53
C ASP A 349 -5.19 -6.22 -9.57
N GLY A 350 -5.92 -5.95 -10.65
CA GLY A 350 -6.09 -6.91 -11.75
C GLY A 350 -4.77 -7.15 -12.48
N GLY A 351 -4.06 -6.09 -12.85
CA GLY A 351 -2.79 -6.18 -13.55
C GLY A 351 -1.71 -6.94 -12.77
N LEU A 352 -1.66 -6.78 -11.45
CA LEU A 352 -0.76 -7.57 -10.60
C LEU A 352 -1.09 -9.06 -10.65
N LEU A 353 -2.37 -9.43 -10.54
CA LEU A 353 -2.80 -10.83 -10.54
C LEU A 353 -2.64 -11.48 -11.92
N ASP A 354 -2.88 -10.74 -13.00
CA ASP A 354 -2.56 -11.19 -14.36
C ASP A 354 -1.08 -11.51 -14.50
N HIS A 355 -0.21 -10.58 -14.08
CA HIS A 355 1.23 -10.77 -14.13
C HIS A 355 1.70 -11.97 -13.26
N PHE A 356 1.18 -12.07 -12.03
CA PHE A 356 1.53 -13.13 -11.11
C PHE A 356 1.15 -14.53 -11.64
N THR A 357 -0.06 -14.67 -12.17
CA THR A 357 -0.53 -15.94 -12.74
C THR A 357 0.21 -16.31 -14.02
N ASP A 358 0.59 -15.33 -14.85
CA ASP A 358 1.40 -15.56 -16.04
C ASP A 358 2.84 -16.00 -15.68
N ALA A 359 3.47 -15.38 -14.69
CA ALA A 359 4.79 -15.77 -14.21
C ALA A 359 4.78 -17.18 -13.62
N GLY A 360 3.79 -17.48 -12.77
CA GLY A 360 3.61 -18.81 -12.16
C GLY A 360 3.41 -19.91 -13.21
N SER A 361 2.63 -19.66 -14.25
CA SER A 361 2.37 -20.64 -15.33
C SER A 361 3.61 -20.96 -16.17
N ARG A 362 4.57 -20.03 -16.25
CA ARG A 362 5.84 -20.20 -17.01
C ARG A 362 6.99 -20.73 -16.14
N GLY A 363 6.81 -20.87 -14.83
CA GLY A 363 7.88 -21.22 -13.91
C GLY A 363 8.97 -20.13 -13.82
N ALA A 364 8.63 -18.89 -14.15
CA ALA A 364 9.57 -17.79 -14.34
C ALA A 364 9.68 -16.91 -13.07
N ALA A 365 10.02 -17.51 -11.92
CA ALA A 365 10.20 -16.79 -10.65
C ALA A 365 11.15 -15.59 -10.76
N ALA A 366 12.11 -15.66 -11.69
CA ALA A 366 13.09 -14.58 -11.93
C ALA A 366 12.53 -13.38 -12.71
N GLU A 367 11.33 -13.48 -13.31
CA GLU A 367 10.72 -12.44 -14.14
C GLU A 367 9.67 -11.62 -13.40
N VAL A 368 9.49 -11.87 -12.09
CA VAL A 368 8.45 -11.21 -11.31
C VAL A 368 8.82 -9.77 -11.04
N ARG A 369 7.99 -8.85 -11.54
CA ARG A 369 8.04 -7.43 -11.15
C ARG A 369 7.69 -7.31 -9.66
N ALA A 370 8.29 -6.38 -8.94
CA ALA A 370 8.11 -6.25 -7.49
C ALA A 370 8.42 -7.57 -6.73
N SER A 371 9.49 -8.27 -7.14
CA SER A 371 10.02 -9.39 -6.36
C SER A 371 10.41 -8.93 -4.95
N GLY A 372 10.49 -9.87 -4.00
CA GLY A 372 10.85 -9.54 -2.63
C GLY A 372 12.13 -8.69 -2.53
N ARG A 373 13.17 -9.01 -3.33
CA ARG A 373 14.43 -8.24 -3.34
C ARG A 373 14.26 -6.82 -3.88
N VAL A 374 13.50 -6.64 -4.95
CA VAL A 374 13.20 -5.31 -5.50
C VAL A 374 12.37 -4.49 -4.53
N ALA A 375 11.33 -5.07 -3.94
CA ALA A 375 10.47 -4.42 -2.97
C ALA A 375 11.19 -4.07 -1.66
N LEU A 376 12.21 -4.84 -1.26
CA LEU A 376 12.97 -4.57 -0.05
C LEU A 376 13.62 -3.18 -0.09
N GLU A 377 14.13 -2.74 -1.23
CA GLU A 377 14.77 -1.42 -1.35
C GLU A 377 13.81 -0.28 -1.00
N SER A 378 12.60 -0.32 -1.51
CA SER A 378 11.57 0.69 -1.18
C SER A 378 11.19 0.68 0.31
N HIS A 379 11.16 -0.49 0.93
CA HIS A 379 10.92 -0.61 2.37
C HIS A 379 12.08 -0.04 3.19
N LEU A 380 13.34 -0.33 2.81
CA LEU A 380 14.52 0.24 3.46
C LEU A 380 14.55 1.77 3.36
N ILE A 381 14.14 2.35 2.21
CA ILE A 381 13.97 3.81 2.07
C ILE A 381 12.90 4.32 3.06
N GLY A 382 11.78 3.62 3.20
CA GLY A 382 10.71 4.00 4.13
C GLY A 382 11.19 4.00 5.59
N PHE A 383 11.92 2.99 6.02
CA PHE A 383 12.50 2.92 7.36
C PHE A 383 13.57 3.99 7.58
N ALA A 384 14.46 4.21 6.61
CA ALA A 384 15.45 5.27 6.67
C ALA A 384 14.83 6.67 6.74
N ALA A 385 13.71 6.88 6.04
CA ALA A 385 12.95 8.13 6.12
C ALA A 385 12.32 8.36 7.50
N GLU A 386 11.83 7.30 8.16
CA GLU A 386 11.34 7.39 9.54
C GLU A 386 12.48 7.64 10.55
N GLU A 387 13.64 7.04 10.35
CA GLU A 387 14.83 7.34 11.13
C GLU A 387 15.27 8.80 10.93
N ALA A 388 15.34 9.27 9.68
CA ALA A 388 15.68 10.66 9.37
C ALA A 388 14.69 11.65 10.01
N ARG A 389 13.37 11.36 9.92
CA ARG A 389 12.34 12.21 10.52
C ARG A 389 12.44 12.27 12.05
N SER A 390 12.70 11.16 12.71
CA SER A 390 12.75 11.08 14.18
C SER A 390 14.06 11.63 14.75
N SER A 391 15.17 11.42 14.06
CA SER A 391 16.51 11.89 14.50
C SER A 391 16.81 13.33 14.06
N GLY A 392 16.13 13.85 13.03
CA GLY A 392 16.45 15.12 12.38
C GLY A 392 17.74 15.09 11.56
N GLN A 393 18.27 13.89 11.25
CA GLN A 393 19.52 13.71 10.53
C GLN A 393 19.28 13.12 9.13
N VAL A 394 20.20 13.40 8.20
CA VAL A 394 20.26 12.73 6.90
C VAL A 394 20.80 11.32 7.11
N VAL A 395 20.03 10.32 6.68
CA VAL A 395 20.45 8.91 6.73
C VAL A 395 21.24 8.55 5.48
N ARG A 396 22.46 8.02 5.67
CA ARG A 396 23.27 7.43 4.60
C ARG A 396 22.89 5.96 4.47
N MET A 397 22.36 5.57 3.31
CA MET A 397 21.83 4.23 3.08
C MET A 397 22.90 3.13 3.16
N SER A 398 24.16 3.44 2.84
CA SER A 398 25.26 2.49 3.02
C SER A 398 25.46 2.08 4.48
N GLY A 399 25.47 3.05 5.40
CA GLY A 399 25.56 2.79 6.84
C GLY A 399 24.31 2.12 7.39
N PHE A 400 23.12 2.54 6.94
CA PHE A 400 21.84 1.97 7.32
C PHE A 400 21.74 0.49 6.93
N ARG A 401 22.07 0.14 5.68
CA ARG A 401 22.11 -1.26 5.21
C ARG A 401 23.16 -2.09 5.95
N ALA A 402 24.36 -1.52 6.18
CA ALA A 402 25.41 -2.21 6.93
C ALA A 402 24.98 -2.55 8.37
N GLY A 403 24.28 -1.62 9.05
CA GLY A 403 23.71 -1.85 10.37
C GLY A 403 22.66 -2.97 10.42
N LEU A 404 22.02 -3.26 9.30
CA LEU A 404 21.05 -4.35 9.14
C LEU A 404 21.66 -5.63 8.54
N GLY A 405 22.96 -5.65 8.23
CA GLY A 405 23.63 -6.80 7.59
C GLY A 405 23.30 -7.01 6.11
N VAL A 406 22.68 -6.01 5.44
CA VAL A 406 22.24 -6.11 4.05
C VAL A 406 23.30 -5.59 3.09
N ARG A 407 23.59 -6.35 2.04
CA ARG A 407 24.42 -5.87 0.92
C ARG A 407 23.66 -4.81 0.11
N ALA A 408 24.42 -3.90 -0.53
CA ALA A 408 23.84 -2.90 -1.43
C ALA A 408 22.98 -3.57 -2.52
N ALA A 409 21.84 -2.94 -2.86
CA ALA A 409 21.01 -3.38 -3.96
C ALA A 409 21.83 -3.39 -5.26
N GLN A 410 21.79 -4.49 -5.99
CA GLN A 410 22.26 -4.49 -7.37
C GLN A 410 21.23 -3.72 -8.22
N PRO A 411 21.67 -2.92 -9.21
CA PRO A 411 20.75 -2.29 -10.16
C PRO A 411 19.87 -3.37 -10.79
N ASP A 412 18.57 -3.10 -10.90
CA ASP A 412 17.67 -3.97 -11.66
C ASP A 412 18.07 -3.85 -13.13
N SER A 413 18.80 -4.84 -13.65
CA SER A 413 19.28 -4.86 -15.04
C SER A 413 18.16 -4.97 -16.08
N ARG A 414 16.90 -4.79 -15.65
CA ARG A 414 15.67 -4.97 -16.43
C ARG A 414 14.83 -3.68 -16.56
N VAL A 415 15.46 -2.51 -16.34
CA VAL A 415 14.88 -1.20 -16.68
C VAL A 415 15.19 -0.85 -18.13
#